data_f00546435aada808b1eda8122eb26a53
#
_entry.id   f00546435aada808b1eda8122eb26a53
#
_cell.length_a   1.000
_cell.length_b   1.000
_cell.length_c   1.000
_cell.angle_alpha   90.00
_cell.angle_beta   90.00
_cell.angle_gamma   90.00
#
_symmetry.space_group_name_H-M   'P 1'
#
loop_
_entity.id
_entity.type
_entity.pdbx_description
1 polymer ?
#
loop_
_entity_poly.entity_id
_entity_poly.type
_entity_poly.pdbx_seq_one_letter_code
_entity_poly.pdbx_strand_id
1 'polypeptide(L)'
;MQSKYVPVSVYPVDDSRRKSAPVSRFAIPALLGAMVGALAWPHAIWLAPLALLLLPIVNKRHWLHPFLLMLGYHLATTYGLIKGTSVFFLHSGLFLGVGFWSLSSLAFALPYLAYPYIALYFRGGGLAGGGLAGGGFGAVTATVITSAISTIFPPLGIIGWTSPWLGAVAAGPTGILLTILGIFALGRLTQKNQEILARLLAVGFVVAALWLLPFAFPALDAMMGHPLPTVPAGWVGINTHLGRLRSNLSYVDASMEMAPKVLADLRSGDNVVLLPETVAGPWLPGTRAIWRPVIRWTARHPEQIVLLGADVPFAGCQPLAGCGLHGRDLRPAKGYLDALVKIQDGHQTVLPDHIPVPFSMWHPWRPQGSFRMAPFSRKPETTEMDGKKVGYLICYEQLLMWPALDLYPQRIQILLAPANDWWARETDIPAIQRASAKAWAAFFRVPVLFAVNQ
;
A
#
# COMPACT_ATOMS: atom_id res chain seq x y z
N MET A 1 -16.02 74.52 19.66
CA MET A 1 -15.90 73.10 19.14
C MET A 1 -15.90 72.13 20.32
N GLN A 2 -17.05 71.57 20.60
CA GLN A 2 -17.22 70.56 21.69
C GLN A 2 -17.04 69.14 21.12
N SER A 3 -16.03 68.47 21.58
CA SER A 3 -15.76 67.05 21.24
C SER A 3 -16.75 66.15 21.97
N LYS A 4 -17.62 65.46 21.22
CA LYS A 4 -18.54 64.41 21.75
C LYS A 4 -17.74 63.14 21.97
N TYR A 5 -17.41 62.80 23.19
CA TYR A 5 -16.99 61.48 23.60
C TYR A 5 -18.18 60.51 23.52
N VAL A 6 -18.05 59.49 22.64
CA VAL A 6 -18.97 58.36 22.63
C VAL A 6 -18.40 57.29 23.59
N PRO A 7 -19.09 56.87 24.64
CA PRO A 7 -18.60 55.84 25.53
C PRO A 7 -18.64 54.49 24.80
N VAL A 8 -17.49 53.80 24.69
CA VAL A 8 -17.38 52.43 24.23
C VAL A 8 -18.00 51.55 25.31
N SER A 9 -19.20 51.01 25.05
CA SER A 9 -19.81 50.01 25.94
C SER A 9 -19.01 48.72 25.85
N VAL A 10 -18.26 48.42 26.90
CA VAL A 10 -17.60 47.10 27.08
C VAL A 10 -18.74 46.11 27.40
N TYR A 11 -19.13 45.32 26.41
CA TYR A 11 -20.03 44.21 26.65
C TYR A 11 -19.31 43.22 27.57
N PRO A 12 -19.93 42.79 28.68
CA PRO A 12 -19.36 41.72 29.51
C PRO A 12 -19.26 40.45 28.66
N VAL A 13 -18.04 39.93 28.51
CA VAL A 13 -17.82 38.63 27.91
C VAL A 13 -18.51 37.64 28.81
N ASP A 14 -19.62 37.08 28.33
CA ASP A 14 -20.36 36.02 29.02
C ASP A 14 -19.51 34.73 29.04
N ASP A 15 -18.74 34.56 30.10
CA ASP A 15 -17.84 33.43 30.37
C ASP A 15 -18.63 32.13 30.71
N SER A 16 -19.96 32.22 30.81
CA SER A 16 -20.82 31.06 31.13
C SER A 16 -20.95 30.06 29.96
N ARG A 17 -20.48 30.36 28.76
CA ARG A 17 -20.52 29.49 27.58
C ARG A 17 -19.28 28.64 27.36
N ARG A 18 -18.23 28.75 28.16
CA ARG A 18 -17.16 27.75 28.21
C ARG A 18 -17.56 26.50 28.97
N LYS A 19 -18.70 25.91 28.62
CA LYS A 19 -18.94 24.49 28.98
C LYS A 19 -17.89 23.69 28.23
N SER A 20 -16.93 23.13 28.96
CA SER A 20 -15.96 22.17 28.43
C SER A 20 -16.72 21.17 27.56
N ALA A 21 -16.43 21.14 26.29
CA ALA A 21 -17.09 20.21 25.38
C ALA A 21 -16.83 18.80 25.92
N PRO A 22 -17.85 17.97 26.13
CA PRO A 22 -17.67 16.67 26.76
C PRO A 22 -16.65 15.87 25.93
N VAL A 23 -15.69 15.23 26.60
CA VAL A 23 -14.61 14.41 26.00
C VAL A 23 -15.16 13.43 24.97
N SER A 24 -16.40 12.97 25.15
CA SER A 24 -17.13 12.12 24.20
C SER A 24 -17.23 12.71 22.79
N ARG A 25 -17.28 14.02 22.62
CA ARG A 25 -17.36 14.65 21.28
C ARG A 25 -16.13 14.36 20.41
N PHE A 26 -14.94 14.25 21.01
CA PHE A 26 -13.70 13.96 20.29
C PHE A 26 -13.43 12.46 20.18
N ALA A 27 -13.88 11.67 21.15
CA ALA A 27 -13.72 10.22 21.14
C ALA A 27 -14.54 9.53 20.04
N ILE A 28 -15.75 10.00 19.76
CA ILE A 28 -16.66 9.36 18.79
C ILE A 28 -16.05 9.24 17.39
N PRO A 29 -15.48 10.31 16.76
CA PRO A 29 -14.86 10.17 15.45
C PRO A 29 -13.70 9.19 15.45
N ALA A 30 -12.84 9.20 16.46
CA ALA A 30 -11.72 8.27 16.57
C ALA A 30 -12.18 6.82 16.70
N LEU A 31 -13.19 6.56 17.54
CA LEU A 31 -13.78 5.22 17.69
C LEU A 31 -14.45 4.73 16.41
N LEU A 32 -15.17 5.61 15.70
CA LEU A 32 -15.75 5.26 14.39
C LEU A 32 -14.67 4.89 13.38
N GLY A 33 -13.61 5.67 13.32
CA GLY A 33 -12.46 5.35 12.45
C GLY A 33 -11.82 4.03 12.82
N ALA A 34 -11.55 3.80 14.11
CA ALA A 34 -10.97 2.55 14.58
C ALA A 34 -11.87 1.34 14.29
N MET A 35 -13.17 1.48 14.46
CA MET A 35 -14.14 0.43 14.12
C MET A 35 -14.10 0.10 12.63
N VAL A 36 -14.14 1.11 11.75
CA VAL A 36 -14.04 0.88 10.30
C VAL A 36 -12.72 0.22 9.94
N GLY A 37 -11.60 0.70 10.48
CA GLY A 37 -10.28 0.12 10.24
C GLY A 37 -10.19 -1.34 10.66
N ALA A 38 -10.61 -1.65 11.88
CA ALA A 38 -10.59 -3.00 12.43
C ALA A 38 -11.51 -3.99 11.67
N LEU A 39 -12.68 -3.52 11.21
CA LEU A 39 -13.60 -4.35 10.44
C LEU A 39 -13.13 -4.56 8.99
N ALA A 40 -12.51 -3.54 8.41
CA ALA A 40 -12.07 -3.59 7.01
C ALA A 40 -10.86 -4.49 6.84
N TRP A 41 -9.86 -4.38 7.69
CA TRP A 41 -8.57 -5.04 7.48
C TRP A 41 -8.38 -6.26 8.40
N PRO A 42 -7.78 -7.34 7.87
CA PRO A 42 -7.41 -7.55 6.45
C PRO A 42 -8.50 -8.20 5.59
N HIS A 43 -9.65 -8.62 6.20
CA HIS A 43 -10.56 -9.58 5.57
C HIS A 43 -11.71 -8.95 4.77
N ALA A 44 -12.12 -7.74 5.11
CA ALA A 44 -13.26 -7.06 4.51
C ALA A 44 -12.86 -5.67 3.95
N ILE A 45 -11.79 -5.63 3.14
CA ILE A 45 -11.20 -4.36 2.65
C ILE A 45 -12.22 -3.49 1.89
N TRP A 46 -13.30 -4.07 1.36
CA TRP A 46 -14.41 -3.37 0.75
C TRP A 46 -15.15 -2.42 1.70
N LEU A 47 -14.99 -2.57 3.03
CA LEU A 47 -15.48 -1.64 4.05
C LEU A 47 -14.56 -0.42 4.23
N ALA A 48 -13.29 -0.48 3.81
CA ALA A 48 -12.35 0.61 4.01
C ALA A 48 -12.83 1.98 3.48
N PRO A 49 -13.51 2.08 2.32
CA PRO A 49 -14.07 3.33 1.82
C PRO A 49 -15.09 4.00 2.75
N LEU A 50 -15.68 3.28 3.72
CA LEU A 50 -16.56 3.89 4.73
C LEU A 50 -15.82 5.00 5.51
N ALA A 51 -14.52 4.86 5.75
CA ALA A 51 -13.74 5.92 6.40
C ALA A 51 -13.78 7.23 5.58
N LEU A 52 -13.70 7.14 4.26
CA LEU A 52 -13.79 8.30 3.36
C LEU A 52 -15.20 8.88 3.32
N LEU A 53 -16.22 8.03 3.31
CA LEU A 53 -17.63 8.43 3.31
C LEU A 53 -18.06 9.13 4.60
N LEU A 54 -17.42 8.79 5.71
CA LEU A 54 -17.68 9.43 7.00
C LEU A 54 -17.08 10.84 7.12
N LEU A 55 -16.03 11.17 6.34
CA LEU A 55 -15.36 12.47 6.41
C LEU A 55 -16.32 13.67 6.27
N PRO A 56 -17.18 13.76 5.25
CA PRO A 56 -18.15 14.86 5.13
C PRO A 56 -19.10 14.96 6.32
N ILE A 57 -19.45 13.83 6.93
CA ILE A 57 -20.40 13.76 8.06
C ILE A 57 -19.76 14.30 9.32
N VAL A 58 -18.55 13.85 9.66
CA VAL A 58 -17.86 14.25 10.89
C VAL A 58 -17.35 15.69 10.81
N ASN A 59 -16.96 16.16 9.62
CA ASN A 59 -16.46 17.52 9.40
C ASN A 59 -17.44 18.62 9.85
N LYS A 60 -18.75 18.36 9.85
CA LYS A 60 -19.77 19.33 10.29
C LYS A 60 -19.68 19.72 11.75
N ARG A 61 -19.17 18.87 12.60
CA ARG A 61 -19.25 19.04 14.04
C ARG A 61 -18.08 19.81 14.62
N HIS A 62 -16.87 19.55 14.11
CA HIS A 62 -15.65 20.20 14.56
C HIS A 62 -14.51 19.99 13.54
N TRP A 63 -13.63 20.96 13.39
CA TRP A 63 -12.53 20.94 12.43
C TRP A 63 -11.50 19.81 12.65
N LEU A 64 -11.38 19.30 13.89
CA LEU A 64 -10.50 18.18 14.24
C LEU A 64 -11.12 16.80 13.92
N HIS A 65 -12.41 16.70 13.67
CA HIS A 65 -13.06 15.40 13.54
C HIS A 65 -12.57 14.57 12.35
N PRO A 66 -12.29 15.13 11.16
CA PRO A 66 -11.68 14.38 10.07
C PRO A 66 -10.33 13.76 10.44
N PHE A 67 -9.49 14.53 11.12
CA PHE A 67 -8.21 14.04 11.63
C PHE A 67 -8.40 12.91 12.65
N LEU A 68 -9.28 13.08 13.63
CA LEU A 68 -9.53 12.05 14.66
C LEU A 68 -10.13 10.77 14.07
N LEU A 69 -11.02 10.88 13.09
CA LEU A 69 -11.56 9.73 12.37
C LEU A 69 -10.42 8.94 11.71
N MET A 70 -9.55 9.62 10.97
CA MET A 70 -8.46 8.96 10.26
C MET A 70 -7.35 8.49 11.18
N LEU A 71 -7.11 9.18 12.29
CA LEU A 71 -6.20 8.71 13.33
C LEU A 71 -6.68 7.38 13.91
N GLY A 72 -7.96 7.29 14.30
CA GLY A 72 -8.56 6.05 14.77
C GLY A 72 -8.47 4.92 13.74
N TYR A 73 -8.79 5.23 12.48
CA TYR A 73 -8.67 4.28 11.36
C TYR A 73 -7.25 3.72 11.24
N HIS A 74 -6.24 4.58 11.16
CA HIS A 74 -4.86 4.13 11.00
C HIS A 74 -4.30 3.45 12.25
N LEU A 75 -4.66 3.88 13.46
CA LEU A 75 -4.30 3.16 14.70
C LEU A 75 -4.81 1.72 14.68
N ALA A 76 -6.01 1.48 14.20
CA ALA A 76 -6.55 0.14 14.11
C ALA A 76 -5.90 -0.70 13.00
N THR A 77 -5.67 -0.11 11.82
CA THR A 77 -5.16 -0.85 10.66
C THR A 77 -3.66 -1.13 10.71
N THR A 78 -2.89 -0.33 11.45
CA THR A 78 -1.43 -0.50 11.58
C THR A 78 -1.01 -1.16 12.90
N TYR A 79 -1.98 -1.67 13.65
CA TYR A 79 -1.75 -2.29 14.97
C TYR A 79 -0.66 -3.38 14.96
N GLY A 80 -0.58 -4.17 13.89
CA GLY A 80 0.45 -5.21 13.70
C GLY A 80 1.89 -4.69 13.79
N LEU A 81 2.12 -3.37 13.57
CA LEU A 81 3.45 -2.76 13.72
C LEU A 81 4.01 -2.87 15.14
N ILE A 82 3.16 -2.90 16.17
CA ILE A 82 3.63 -3.02 17.54
C ILE A 82 4.48 -4.28 17.71
N LYS A 83 3.94 -5.42 17.31
CA LYS A 83 4.64 -6.70 17.41
C LYS A 83 5.67 -6.89 16.29
N GLY A 84 5.30 -6.59 15.05
CA GLY A 84 6.19 -6.76 13.90
C GLY A 84 7.51 -6.01 14.06
N THR A 85 7.46 -4.74 14.46
CA THR A 85 8.66 -3.92 14.70
C THR A 85 9.49 -4.48 15.85
N SER A 86 8.87 -4.94 16.94
CA SER A 86 9.59 -5.51 18.07
C SER A 86 10.32 -6.81 17.71
N VAL A 87 9.75 -7.62 16.83
CA VAL A 87 10.40 -8.84 16.29
C VAL A 87 11.52 -8.49 15.33
N PHE A 88 11.31 -7.51 14.47
CA PHE A 88 12.29 -7.08 13.48
C PHE A 88 13.55 -6.52 14.14
N PHE A 89 13.39 -5.60 15.12
CA PHE A 89 14.47 -4.95 15.85
C PHE A 89 14.72 -5.62 17.22
N LEU A 90 15.03 -6.86 17.23
CA LEU A 90 15.19 -7.84 18.34
C LEU A 90 15.56 -7.36 19.75
N HIS A 91 16.08 -6.15 19.93
CA HIS A 91 16.56 -5.64 21.22
C HIS A 91 15.85 -4.35 21.65
N SER A 92 14.90 -3.86 20.87
CA SER A 92 14.28 -2.55 21.10
C SER A 92 13.02 -2.61 21.96
N GLY A 93 12.52 -3.81 22.23
CA GLY A 93 11.34 -4.01 23.05
C GLY A 93 10.04 -3.42 22.44
N LEU A 94 8.98 -3.52 23.21
CA LEU A 94 7.65 -3.05 22.85
C LEU A 94 7.59 -1.54 22.58
N PHE A 95 8.46 -0.74 23.20
CA PHE A 95 8.47 0.71 23.08
C PHE A 95 8.72 1.20 21.66
N LEU A 96 9.64 0.57 20.92
CA LEU A 96 9.90 0.95 19.55
C LEU A 96 8.69 0.62 18.66
N GLY A 97 8.06 -0.54 18.89
CA GLY A 97 6.84 -0.95 18.19
C GLY A 97 5.69 0.03 18.41
N VAL A 98 5.43 0.40 19.67
CA VAL A 98 4.42 1.41 20.02
C VAL A 98 4.76 2.77 19.40
N GLY A 99 6.03 3.17 19.42
CA GLY A 99 6.49 4.39 18.80
C GLY A 99 6.24 4.42 17.28
N PHE A 100 6.63 3.38 16.56
CA PHE A 100 6.36 3.25 15.12
C PHE A 100 4.88 3.26 14.81
N TRP A 101 4.09 2.47 15.52
CA TRP A 101 2.64 2.41 15.37
C TRP A 101 1.99 3.79 15.56
N SER A 102 2.32 4.48 16.65
CA SER A 102 1.73 5.78 16.98
C SER A 102 2.16 6.86 15.99
N LEU A 103 3.46 6.94 15.67
CA LEU A 103 3.99 7.96 14.77
C LEU A 103 3.53 7.77 13.32
N SER A 104 3.48 6.53 12.81
CA SER A 104 2.97 6.27 11.48
C SER A 104 1.48 6.61 11.36
N SER A 105 0.68 6.17 12.34
CA SER A 105 -0.76 6.47 12.36
C SER A 105 -1.03 7.97 12.43
N LEU A 106 -0.25 8.69 13.26
CA LEU A 106 -0.31 10.14 13.34
C LEU A 106 0.07 10.80 12.01
N ALA A 107 1.17 10.37 11.40
CA ALA A 107 1.63 10.89 10.12
C ALA A 107 0.58 10.74 9.02
N PHE A 108 -0.07 9.56 8.91
CA PHE A 108 -1.14 9.31 7.93
C PHE A 108 -2.40 10.14 8.19
N ALA A 109 -2.69 10.47 9.43
CA ALA A 109 -3.85 11.27 9.80
C ALA A 109 -3.61 12.78 9.64
N LEU A 110 -2.36 13.28 9.76
CA LEU A 110 -2.04 14.72 9.71
C LEU A 110 -2.62 15.47 8.51
N PRO A 111 -2.58 14.96 7.26
CA PRO A 111 -3.16 15.67 6.12
C PRO A 111 -4.63 16.04 6.28
N TYR A 112 -5.37 15.25 7.08
CA TYR A 112 -6.80 15.47 7.30
C TYR A 112 -7.13 16.66 8.23
N LEU A 113 -6.12 17.27 8.85
CA LEU A 113 -6.28 18.60 9.49
C LEU A 113 -6.61 19.69 8.46
N ALA A 114 -6.14 19.53 7.22
CA ALA A 114 -6.45 20.46 6.14
C ALA A 114 -7.83 20.22 5.51
N TYR A 115 -8.46 19.07 5.77
CA TYR A 115 -9.74 18.69 5.18
C TYR A 115 -10.83 19.77 5.26
N PRO A 116 -11.15 20.34 6.45
CA PRO A 116 -12.21 21.33 6.57
C PRO A 116 -11.93 22.61 5.79
N TYR A 117 -10.68 23.04 5.71
CA TYR A 117 -10.27 24.25 4.99
C TYR A 117 -10.38 24.04 3.48
N ILE A 118 -9.92 22.89 2.97
CA ILE A 118 -10.04 22.54 1.55
C ILE A 118 -11.52 22.40 1.17
N ALA A 119 -12.30 21.69 1.99
CA ALA A 119 -13.72 21.51 1.75
C ALA A 119 -14.47 22.84 1.71
N LEU A 120 -14.12 23.80 2.58
CA LEU A 120 -14.70 25.13 2.63
C LEU A 120 -14.30 25.98 1.42
N TYR A 121 -13.02 25.97 1.05
CA TYR A 121 -12.49 26.74 -0.08
C TYR A 121 -13.20 26.36 -1.40
N PHE A 122 -13.30 25.07 -1.69
CA PHE A 122 -13.97 24.58 -2.89
C PHE A 122 -15.51 24.63 -2.83
N ARG A 123 -16.09 24.88 -1.64
CA ARG A 123 -17.53 25.12 -1.46
C ARG A 123 -17.95 26.55 -1.81
N GLY A 124 -17.11 27.52 -1.53
CA GLY A 124 -17.45 28.95 -1.49
C GLY A 124 -17.27 29.72 -2.80
N GLY A 125 -16.82 29.13 -3.90
CA GLY A 125 -16.80 29.87 -5.14
C GLY A 125 -15.47 30.07 -5.84
N GLY A 126 -14.43 29.29 -5.59
CA GLY A 126 -13.20 29.38 -6.39
C GLY A 126 -13.48 29.06 -7.85
N LEU A 127 -13.74 27.97 -8.34
CA LEU A 127 -13.92 27.63 -9.77
C LEU A 127 -15.35 27.19 -10.16
N ALA A 128 -16.22 26.92 -9.20
CA ALA A 128 -17.53 26.30 -9.43
C ALA A 128 -18.71 27.12 -8.88
N GLY A 129 -18.67 28.44 -8.88
CA GLY A 129 -19.77 29.37 -8.50
C GLY A 129 -20.71 28.79 -7.42
N GLY A 130 -21.03 29.51 -6.36
CA GLY A 130 -21.75 29.08 -5.16
C GLY A 130 -23.13 28.42 -5.31
N GLY A 131 -23.31 27.62 -6.36
CA GLY A 131 -24.52 26.89 -6.67
C GLY A 131 -24.75 25.62 -5.88
N LEU A 132 -25.82 24.91 -6.20
CA LEU A 132 -26.28 23.67 -5.59
C LEU A 132 -25.21 22.55 -5.45
N ALA A 133 -24.12 22.58 -6.23
CA ALA A 133 -23.04 21.57 -6.25
C ALA A 133 -21.92 21.78 -5.20
N GLY A 134 -21.74 23.01 -4.66
CA GLY A 134 -20.53 23.39 -3.91
C GLY A 134 -20.15 22.49 -2.73
N GLY A 135 -21.12 22.03 -1.94
CA GLY A 135 -20.79 21.20 -0.76
C GLY A 135 -20.32 19.79 -1.11
N GLY A 136 -20.89 19.20 -2.14
CA GLY A 136 -20.45 17.88 -2.62
C GLY A 136 -19.07 17.95 -3.24
N PHE A 137 -18.83 18.94 -4.10
CA PHE A 137 -17.55 19.15 -4.75
C PHE A 137 -16.44 19.43 -3.75
N GLY A 138 -16.68 20.29 -2.77
CA GLY A 138 -15.72 20.55 -1.70
C GLY A 138 -15.36 19.31 -0.88
N ALA A 139 -16.32 18.45 -0.59
CA ALA A 139 -16.08 17.20 0.13
C ALA A 139 -15.23 16.22 -0.70
N VAL A 140 -15.54 16.04 -1.97
CA VAL A 140 -14.76 15.17 -2.87
C VAL A 140 -13.32 15.68 -2.99
N THR A 141 -13.15 16.98 -3.30
CA THR A 141 -11.82 17.58 -3.47
C THR A 141 -10.98 17.46 -2.19
N ALA A 142 -11.57 17.75 -1.02
CA ALA A 142 -10.87 17.61 0.25
C ALA A 142 -10.48 16.14 0.52
N THR A 143 -11.36 15.18 0.26
CA THR A 143 -11.07 13.76 0.45
C THR A 143 -9.94 13.29 -0.47
N VAL A 144 -10.02 13.63 -1.77
CA VAL A 144 -8.99 13.22 -2.75
C VAL A 144 -7.63 13.83 -2.40
N ILE A 145 -7.56 15.13 -2.13
CA ILE A 145 -6.29 15.80 -1.81
C ILE A 145 -5.68 15.26 -0.53
N THR A 146 -6.47 15.19 0.57
CA THR A 146 -5.92 14.76 1.86
C THR A 146 -5.50 13.28 1.85
N SER A 147 -6.27 12.41 1.22
CA SER A 147 -5.91 11.00 1.10
C SER A 147 -4.74 10.76 0.13
N ALA A 148 -4.64 11.54 -0.94
CA ALA A 148 -3.49 11.46 -1.84
C ALA A 148 -2.19 11.87 -1.14
N ILE A 149 -2.21 12.94 -0.36
CA ILE A 149 -1.06 13.35 0.46
C ILE A 149 -0.72 12.26 1.50
N SER A 150 -1.72 11.66 2.13
CA SER A 150 -1.54 10.63 3.16
C SER A 150 -0.93 9.33 2.61
N THR A 151 -1.32 8.88 1.41
CA THR A 151 -1.04 7.50 0.97
C THR A 151 -0.42 7.38 -0.42
N ILE A 152 -0.30 8.47 -1.20
CA ILE A 152 0.25 8.43 -2.56
C ILE A 152 1.52 9.28 -2.66
N PHE A 153 1.47 10.54 -2.22
CA PHE A 153 2.57 11.46 -2.45
C PHE A 153 3.63 11.43 -1.34
N PRO A 154 4.94 11.44 -1.68
CA PRO A 154 6.00 11.60 -0.70
C PRO A 154 5.88 12.92 0.08
N PRO A 155 6.38 12.94 1.31
CA PRO A 155 7.09 11.82 1.97
C PRO A 155 6.15 10.75 2.56
N LEU A 156 4.87 11.05 2.78
CA LEU A 156 3.95 10.13 3.45
C LEU A 156 3.60 8.91 2.59
N GLY A 157 3.43 9.06 1.29
CA GLY A 157 3.14 7.97 0.39
C GLY A 157 4.23 6.88 0.32
N ILE A 158 5.44 7.17 0.80
CA ILE A 158 6.52 6.17 0.93
C ILE A 158 6.26 5.21 2.09
N ILE A 159 5.50 5.65 3.10
CA ILE A 159 5.17 4.88 4.31
C ILE A 159 3.67 4.66 4.46
N GLY A 160 2.85 5.29 3.61
CA GLY A 160 1.39 5.29 3.69
C GLY A 160 0.77 4.01 3.13
N TRP A 161 0.44 3.08 3.99
CA TRP A 161 -0.22 1.82 3.69
C TRP A 161 -1.61 1.72 4.34
N THR A 162 -2.35 0.67 4.05
CA THR A 162 -3.76 0.51 4.46
C THR A 162 -4.67 1.65 4.00
N SER A 163 -4.41 2.18 2.80
CA SER A 163 -5.23 3.25 2.23
C SER A 163 -6.71 2.87 2.21
N PRO A 164 -7.62 3.74 2.68
CA PRO A 164 -9.05 3.46 2.59
C PRO A 164 -9.58 3.38 1.16
N TRP A 165 -8.83 3.85 0.16
CA TRP A 165 -9.16 3.68 -1.25
C TRP A 165 -9.00 2.25 -1.75
N LEU A 166 -8.22 1.38 -1.08
CA LEU A 166 -7.96 0.02 -1.55
C LEU A 166 -9.23 -0.82 -1.70
N GLY A 167 -10.23 -0.61 -0.86
CA GLY A 167 -11.52 -1.26 -1.03
C GLY A 167 -12.26 -0.84 -2.30
N ALA A 168 -12.18 0.45 -2.65
CA ALA A 168 -12.72 0.96 -3.90
C ALA A 168 -11.92 0.47 -5.12
N VAL A 169 -10.59 0.41 -5.00
CA VAL A 169 -9.67 -0.14 -6.00
C VAL A 169 -9.97 -1.60 -6.27
N ALA A 170 -10.20 -2.41 -5.24
CA ALA A 170 -10.56 -3.82 -5.38
C ALA A 170 -11.84 -4.05 -6.21
N ALA A 171 -12.77 -3.10 -6.14
CA ALA A 171 -14.00 -3.09 -6.94
C ALA A 171 -13.82 -2.41 -8.33
N GLY A 172 -12.59 -2.12 -8.72
CA GLY A 172 -12.24 -1.53 -10.01
C GLY A 172 -12.68 -0.06 -10.19
N PRO A 173 -12.66 0.46 -11.43
CA PRO A 173 -13.06 1.85 -11.72
C PRO A 173 -14.45 2.21 -11.21
N THR A 174 -15.39 1.26 -11.25
CA THR A 174 -16.76 1.48 -10.76
C THR A 174 -16.78 1.68 -9.24
N GLY A 175 -15.97 0.94 -8.48
CA GLY A 175 -15.84 1.12 -7.03
C GLY A 175 -15.32 2.51 -6.67
N ILE A 176 -14.33 2.99 -7.41
CA ILE A 176 -13.79 4.34 -7.24
C ILE A 176 -14.88 5.39 -7.56
N LEU A 177 -15.59 5.23 -8.69
CA LEU A 177 -16.66 6.14 -9.08
C LEU A 177 -17.78 6.19 -8.03
N LEU A 178 -18.24 5.03 -7.56
CA LEU A 178 -19.29 4.96 -6.53
C LEU A 178 -18.85 5.58 -5.20
N THR A 179 -17.59 5.38 -4.81
CA THR A 179 -17.03 6.04 -3.62
C THR A 179 -17.04 7.56 -3.78
N ILE A 180 -16.60 8.08 -4.93
CA ILE A 180 -16.62 9.52 -5.23
C ILE A 180 -18.04 10.07 -5.21
N LEU A 181 -18.98 9.39 -5.88
CA LEU A 181 -20.39 9.79 -5.88
C LEU A 181 -21.00 9.75 -4.49
N GLY A 182 -20.65 8.75 -3.67
CA GLY A 182 -21.07 8.67 -2.28
C GLY A 182 -20.56 9.84 -1.43
N ILE A 183 -19.27 10.18 -1.55
CA ILE A 183 -18.66 11.34 -0.88
C ILE A 183 -19.38 12.63 -1.33
N PHE A 184 -19.62 12.77 -2.63
CA PHE A 184 -20.33 13.92 -3.19
C PHE A 184 -21.74 14.03 -2.61
N ALA A 185 -22.52 12.97 -2.64
CA ALA A 185 -23.88 12.93 -2.11
C ALA A 185 -23.92 13.28 -0.61
N LEU A 186 -23.04 12.66 0.19
CA LEU A 186 -22.94 12.95 1.63
C LEU A 186 -22.49 14.38 1.90
N GLY A 187 -21.54 14.90 1.12
CA GLY A 187 -21.13 16.30 1.19
C GLY A 187 -22.28 17.27 0.92
N ARG A 188 -23.17 16.93 -0.02
CA ARG A 188 -24.39 17.69 -0.31
C ARG A 188 -25.39 17.64 0.85
N LEU A 189 -25.71 16.43 1.30
CA LEU A 189 -26.69 16.18 2.36
C LEU A 189 -26.28 16.77 3.70
N THR A 190 -25.00 17.02 3.89
CA THR A 190 -24.50 17.68 5.08
C THR A 190 -24.75 19.20 5.09
N GLN A 191 -25.36 19.84 4.07
CA GLN A 191 -25.75 21.24 4.08
C GLN A 191 -27.00 21.50 4.93
N LYS A 192 -27.11 22.74 5.49
CA LYS A 192 -28.08 23.08 6.55
C LYS A 192 -29.57 22.88 6.23
N ASN A 193 -29.97 22.78 4.96
CA ASN A 193 -31.38 22.84 4.52
C ASN A 193 -31.95 21.51 4.02
N GLN A 194 -31.32 20.38 4.33
CA GLN A 194 -31.83 19.07 3.87
C GLN A 194 -32.59 18.35 5.00
N GLU A 195 -33.71 17.74 4.67
CA GLU A 195 -34.49 16.96 5.59
C GLU A 195 -33.75 15.73 6.11
N ILE A 196 -33.97 15.37 7.37
CA ILE A 196 -33.29 14.24 8.05
C ILE A 196 -33.51 12.92 7.27
N LEU A 197 -34.71 12.74 6.72
CA LEU A 197 -35.07 11.54 5.96
C LEU A 197 -34.21 11.39 4.70
N ALA A 198 -34.01 12.47 3.93
CA ALA A 198 -33.16 12.46 2.73
C ALA A 198 -31.70 12.09 3.08
N ARG A 199 -31.24 12.50 4.27
CA ARG A 199 -29.90 12.16 4.77
C ARG A 199 -29.78 10.68 5.13
N LEU A 200 -30.79 10.13 5.82
CA LEU A 200 -30.81 8.72 6.19
C LEU A 200 -30.92 7.81 4.97
N LEU A 201 -31.76 8.18 3.98
CA LEU A 201 -31.92 7.43 2.73
C LEU A 201 -30.61 7.42 1.93
N ALA A 202 -29.90 8.55 1.84
CA ALA A 202 -28.63 8.60 1.10
C ALA A 202 -27.51 7.82 1.82
N VAL A 203 -27.43 7.89 3.15
CA VAL A 203 -26.51 7.05 3.93
C VAL A 203 -26.85 5.57 3.74
N GLY A 204 -28.14 5.23 3.85
CA GLY A 204 -28.63 3.87 3.61
C GLY A 204 -28.31 3.37 2.20
N PHE A 205 -28.52 4.19 1.17
CA PHE A 205 -28.19 3.85 -0.21
C PHE A 205 -26.69 3.63 -0.42
N VAL A 206 -25.83 4.52 0.13
CA VAL A 206 -24.38 4.39 0.02
C VAL A 206 -23.89 3.15 0.75
N VAL A 207 -24.39 2.88 1.96
CA VAL A 207 -24.07 1.67 2.72
C VAL A 207 -24.56 0.42 1.98
N ALA A 208 -25.78 0.44 1.45
CA ALA A 208 -26.31 -0.68 0.66
C ALA A 208 -25.52 -0.90 -0.64
N ALA A 209 -25.18 0.17 -1.36
CA ALA A 209 -24.35 0.07 -2.56
C ALA A 209 -22.98 -0.54 -2.25
N LEU A 210 -22.32 -0.10 -1.18
CA LEU A 210 -21.04 -0.68 -0.74
C LEU A 210 -21.19 -2.13 -0.28
N TRP A 211 -22.31 -2.47 0.35
CA TRP A 211 -22.60 -3.83 0.81
C TRP A 211 -22.89 -4.80 -0.34
N LEU A 212 -23.53 -4.32 -1.40
CA LEU A 212 -23.84 -5.11 -2.59
C LEU A 212 -22.65 -5.23 -3.57
N LEU A 213 -21.70 -4.29 -3.52
CA LEU A 213 -20.53 -4.26 -4.41
C LEU A 213 -19.74 -5.58 -4.43
N PRO A 214 -19.38 -6.23 -3.30
CA PRO A 214 -18.62 -7.47 -3.32
C PRO A 214 -19.36 -8.64 -3.96
N PHE A 215 -20.69 -8.58 -3.96
CA PHE A 215 -21.54 -9.63 -4.54
C PHE A 215 -21.94 -9.31 -6.00
N ALA A 216 -22.08 -8.03 -6.32
CA ALA A 216 -22.49 -7.60 -7.66
C ALA A 216 -21.35 -7.74 -8.68
N PHE A 217 -20.09 -7.51 -8.28
CA PHE A 217 -18.95 -7.52 -9.21
C PHE A 217 -18.58 -8.91 -9.72
N PRO A 218 -18.37 -9.93 -8.87
CA PRO A 218 -18.12 -11.28 -9.35
C PRO A 218 -19.29 -11.83 -10.15
N ALA A 219 -20.53 -11.50 -9.73
CA ALA A 219 -21.72 -11.90 -10.48
C ALA A 219 -21.82 -11.18 -11.83
N LEU A 220 -21.53 -9.89 -11.88
CA LEU A 220 -21.57 -9.11 -13.11
C LEU A 220 -20.44 -9.53 -14.08
N ASP A 221 -19.22 -9.75 -13.59
CA ASP A 221 -18.11 -10.27 -14.39
C ASP A 221 -18.40 -11.70 -14.90
N ALA A 222 -19.00 -12.54 -14.06
CA ALA A 222 -19.46 -13.88 -14.47
C ALA A 222 -20.59 -13.81 -15.52
N MET A 223 -21.56 -12.88 -15.36
CA MET A 223 -22.62 -12.65 -16.33
C MET A 223 -22.10 -12.09 -17.66
N MET A 224 -21.01 -11.29 -17.63
CA MET A 224 -20.34 -10.79 -18.83
C MET A 224 -19.41 -11.83 -19.48
N GLY A 225 -19.31 -13.04 -18.91
CA GLY A 225 -18.49 -14.12 -19.47
C GLY A 225 -16.99 -13.92 -19.26
N HIS A 226 -16.58 -13.07 -18.34
CA HIS A 226 -15.17 -12.86 -17.99
C HIS A 226 -14.82 -13.62 -16.71
N PRO A 227 -14.26 -14.84 -16.81
CA PRO A 227 -13.78 -15.57 -15.62
C PRO A 227 -12.67 -14.76 -14.94
N LEU A 228 -12.61 -14.83 -13.60
CA LEU A 228 -11.48 -14.24 -12.85
C LEU A 228 -10.18 -14.79 -13.44
N PRO A 229 -9.20 -13.91 -13.70
CA PRO A 229 -7.93 -14.33 -14.29
C PRO A 229 -7.23 -15.34 -13.37
N THR A 230 -6.86 -16.46 -13.93
CA THR A 230 -6.08 -17.50 -13.24
C THR A 230 -4.61 -17.40 -13.62
N VAL A 231 -3.73 -17.78 -12.71
CA VAL A 231 -2.31 -17.91 -13.00
C VAL A 231 -2.15 -18.95 -14.11
N PRO A 232 -1.32 -18.70 -15.14
CA PRO A 232 -1.09 -19.66 -16.22
C PRO A 232 -0.62 -21.01 -15.71
N ALA A 233 -1.00 -22.08 -16.38
CA ALA A 233 -0.50 -23.41 -16.08
C ALA A 233 1.04 -23.44 -16.18
N GLY A 234 1.70 -24.12 -15.27
CA GLY A 234 3.16 -24.17 -15.20
C GLY A 234 3.81 -22.94 -14.57
N TRP A 235 3.02 -22.01 -14.00
CA TRP A 235 3.55 -20.92 -13.18
C TRP A 235 3.32 -21.22 -11.72
N VAL A 236 4.39 -21.34 -10.93
CA VAL A 236 4.33 -21.71 -9.52
C VAL A 236 5.06 -20.71 -8.64
N GLY A 237 4.46 -20.36 -7.51
CA GLY A 237 5.08 -19.56 -6.45
C GLY A 237 5.35 -20.46 -5.25
N ILE A 238 6.60 -20.53 -4.82
CA ILE A 238 7.04 -21.35 -3.71
C ILE A 238 6.90 -20.54 -2.41
N ASN A 239 6.05 -21.01 -1.50
CA ASN A 239 6.06 -20.48 -0.13
C ASN A 239 7.07 -21.26 0.71
N THR A 240 7.79 -20.55 1.58
CA THR A 240 8.80 -21.11 2.46
C THR A 240 8.52 -20.77 3.93
N HIS A 241 9.10 -21.56 4.84
CA HIS A 241 9.06 -21.31 6.27
C HIS A 241 10.48 -21.28 6.84
N LEU A 242 11.38 -20.59 6.12
CA LEU A 242 12.79 -20.46 6.51
C LEU A 242 12.99 -19.54 7.72
N GLY A 243 11.95 -18.77 8.06
CA GLY A 243 12.03 -17.79 9.14
C GLY A 243 13.09 -16.72 8.85
N ARG A 244 13.75 -16.24 9.91
CA ARG A 244 14.78 -15.21 9.80
C ARG A 244 16.14 -15.80 9.38
N LEU A 245 16.60 -15.44 8.21
CA LEU A 245 17.97 -15.71 7.78
C LEU A 245 18.91 -14.61 8.33
N ARG A 246 19.87 -14.96 9.19
CA ARG A 246 20.68 -13.99 9.95
C ARG A 246 22.14 -13.89 9.53
N SER A 247 22.63 -14.88 8.83
CA SER A 247 24.05 -15.01 8.48
C SER A 247 24.22 -15.48 7.06
N ASN A 248 25.39 -15.22 6.49
CA ASN A 248 25.71 -15.77 5.18
C ASN A 248 25.54 -17.30 5.13
N LEU A 249 25.82 -17.99 6.26
CA LEU A 249 25.63 -19.43 6.34
C LEU A 249 24.16 -19.83 6.21
N SER A 250 23.26 -19.14 6.93
CA SER A 250 21.81 -19.42 6.83
C SER A 250 21.24 -19.19 5.42
N TYR A 251 21.76 -18.22 4.67
CA TYR A 251 21.41 -18.03 3.26
C TYR A 251 21.98 -19.11 2.35
N VAL A 252 23.21 -19.59 2.67
CA VAL A 252 23.81 -20.74 1.96
C VAL A 252 22.96 -21.98 2.19
N ASP A 253 22.58 -22.26 3.44
CA ASP A 253 21.74 -23.42 3.78
C ASP A 253 20.38 -23.35 3.08
N ALA A 254 19.72 -22.19 3.10
CA ALA A 254 18.47 -21.93 2.39
C ALA A 254 18.62 -22.14 0.88
N SER A 255 19.70 -21.64 0.27
CA SER A 255 19.97 -21.83 -1.15
C SER A 255 20.25 -23.30 -1.48
N MET A 256 20.98 -24.02 -0.62
CA MET A 256 21.26 -25.46 -0.81
C MET A 256 19.98 -26.31 -0.67
N GLU A 257 19.02 -25.88 0.15
CA GLU A 257 17.73 -26.54 0.27
C GLU A 257 16.82 -26.23 -0.94
N MET A 258 16.78 -24.96 -1.37
CA MET A 258 15.83 -24.52 -2.38
C MET A 258 16.24 -24.84 -3.82
N ALA A 259 17.53 -24.76 -4.17
CA ALA A 259 17.98 -24.98 -5.54
C ALA A 259 17.61 -26.39 -6.08
N PRO A 260 17.73 -27.49 -5.32
CA PRO A 260 17.24 -28.81 -5.77
C PRO A 260 15.72 -28.88 -5.93
N LYS A 261 14.94 -28.21 -5.05
CA LYS A 261 13.47 -28.17 -5.15
C LYS A 261 13.03 -27.46 -6.43
N VAL A 262 13.60 -26.27 -6.68
CA VAL A 262 13.34 -25.53 -7.93
C VAL A 262 13.70 -26.37 -9.16
N LEU A 263 14.82 -27.07 -9.12
CA LEU A 263 15.22 -27.94 -10.24
C LEU A 263 14.24 -29.11 -10.43
N ALA A 264 13.66 -29.64 -9.35
CA ALA A 264 12.63 -30.66 -9.42
C ALA A 264 11.33 -30.14 -10.04
N ASP A 265 10.91 -28.93 -9.65
CA ASP A 265 9.71 -28.24 -10.20
C ASP A 265 9.89 -27.99 -11.72
N LEU A 266 11.04 -27.47 -12.13
CA LEU A 266 11.36 -27.30 -13.55
C LEU A 266 11.34 -28.63 -14.33
N ARG A 267 11.83 -29.71 -13.74
CA ARG A 267 11.81 -31.06 -14.36
C ARG A 267 10.39 -31.64 -14.43
N SER A 268 9.52 -31.24 -13.54
CA SER A 268 8.11 -31.65 -13.57
C SER A 268 7.28 -30.92 -14.62
N GLY A 269 7.86 -29.91 -15.26
CA GLY A 269 7.24 -29.16 -16.37
C GLY A 269 6.77 -27.77 -16.01
N ASP A 270 7.14 -27.23 -14.84
CA ASP A 270 6.85 -25.84 -14.54
C ASP A 270 7.69 -24.89 -15.40
N ASN A 271 7.03 -23.89 -16.00
CA ASN A 271 7.67 -22.93 -16.90
C ASN A 271 8.21 -21.71 -16.15
N VAL A 272 7.53 -21.29 -15.07
CA VAL A 272 7.95 -20.14 -14.27
C VAL A 272 7.88 -20.48 -12.80
N VAL A 273 9.00 -20.39 -12.11
CA VAL A 273 9.11 -20.62 -10.66
C VAL A 273 9.48 -19.31 -9.96
N LEU A 274 8.60 -18.82 -9.10
CA LEU A 274 8.81 -17.62 -8.28
C LEU A 274 9.17 -18.03 -6.85
N LEU A 275 10.27 -17.49 -6.33
CA LEU A 275 10.70 -17.64 -4.93
C LEU A 275 10.46 -16.36 -4.14
N PRO A 276 10.40 -16.46 -2.79
CA PRO A 276 10.24 -15.30 -1.92
C PRO A 276 11.40 -14.29 -2.02
N GLU A 277 11.12 -13.09 -1.54
CA GLU A 277 12.12 -12.03 -1.38
C GLU A 277 13.29 -12.51 -0.52
N THR A 278 14.52 -12.15 -0.92
CA THR A 278 15.79 -12.32 -0.18
C THR A 278 16.13 -13.76 0.21
N VAL A 279 15.45 -14.78 -0.35
CA VAL A 279 15.69 -16.19 0.03
C VAL A 279 17.11 -16.66 -0.30
N ALA A 280 17.72 -16.11 -1.35
CA ALA A 280 19.11 -16.42 -1.71
C ALA A 280 20.12 -15.54 -0.96
N GLY A 281 19.68 -14.50 -0.27
CA GLY A 281 20.57 -13.54 0.37
C GLY A 281 21.50 -12.81 -0.60
N PRO A 282 22.74 -12.49 -0.21
CA PRO A 282 23.68 -11.79 -1.08
C PRO A 282 23.99 -12.57 -2.34
N TRP A 283 23.72 -11.97 -3.51
CA TRP A 283 23.96 -12.58 -4.82
C TRP A 283 25.43 -12.52 -5.23
N LEU A 284 26.26 -13.25 -4.51
CA LEU A 284 27.71 -13.34 -4.66
C LEU A 284 28.14 -14.54 -5.53
N PRO A 285 29.41 -14.62 -5.96
CA PRO A 285 29.90 -15.78 -6.73
C PRO A 285 29.66 -17.12 -6.04
N GLY A 286 29.78 -17.19 -4.71
CA GLY A 286 29.47 -18.39 -3.91
C GLY A 286 28.01 -18.78 -4.01
N THR A 287 27.07 -17.85 -3.82
CA THR A 287 25.63 -18.09 -3.97
C THR A 287 25.30 -18.56 -5.40
N ARG A 288 25.85 -17.89 -6.43
CA ARG A 288 25.68 -18.32 -7.84
C ARG A 288 26.21 -19.72 -8.10
N ALA A 289 27.26 -20.14 -7.39
CA ALA A 289 27.80 -21.50 -7.54
C ALA A 289 26.79 -22.56 -7.07
N ILE A 290 26.02 -22.29 -5.99
CA ILE A 290 24.96 -23.16 -5.50
C ILE A 290 23.83 -23.24 -6.54
N TRP A 291 23.44 -22.13 -7.14
CA TRP A 291 22.38 -22.05 -8.16
C TRP A 291 22.82 -22.45 -9.57
N ARG A 292 24.11 -22.82 -9.75
CA ARG A 292 24.64 -23.25 -11.06
C ARG A 292 23.87 -24.40 -11.73
N PRO A 293 23.36 -25.42 -11.01
CA PRO A 293 22.53 -26.46 -11.63
C PRO A 293 21.27 -25.90 -12.29
N VAL A 294 20.57 -24.94 -11.63
CA VAL A 294 19.39 -24.26 -12.14
C VAL A 294 19.74 -23.39 -13.35
N ILE A 295 20.84 -22.61 -13.26
CA ILE A 295 21.32 -21.78 -14.37
C ILE A 295 21.65 -22.62 -15.59
N ARG A 296 22.31 -23.77 -15.40
CA ARG A 296 22.63 -24.69 -16.52
C ARG A 296 21.40 -25.38 -17.09
N TRP A 297 20.40 -25.63 -16.25
CA TRP A 297 19.15 -26.19 -16.68
C TRP A 297 18.38 -25.23 -17.58
N THR A 298 18.19 -23.97 -17.16
CA THR A 298 17.52 -22.95 -17.97
C THR A 298 18.26 -22.62 -19.26
N ALA A 299 19.60 -22.77 -19.30
CA ALA A 299 20.37 -22.65 -20.54
C ALA A 299 20.04 -23.74 -21.59
N ARG A 300 19.48 -24.89 -21.17
CA ARG A 300 19.03 -25.96 -22.07
C ARG A 300 17.52 -25.92 -22.32
N HIS A 301 16.81 -25.17 -21.48
CA HIS A 301 15.36 -25.01 -21.48
C HIS A 301 15.03 -23.50 -21.41
N PRO A 302 15.27 -22.75 -22.52
CA PRO A 302 15.15 -21.28 -22.53
C PRO A 302 13.71 -20.80 -22.27
N GLU A 303 12.72 -21.65 -22.44
CA GLU A 303 11.33 -21.41 -22.10
C GLU A 303 11.07 -21.36 -20.59
N GLN A 304 11.93 -21.99 -19.78
CA GLN A 304 11.78 -22.05 -18.34
C GLN A 304 12.51 -20.91 -17.63
N ILE A 305 11.84 -20.32 -16.64
CA ILE A 305 12.27 -19.10 -15.96
C ILE A 305 12.21 -19.31 -14.44
N VAL A 306 13.26 -18.88 -13.76
CA VAL A 306 13.30 -18.82 -12.30
C VAL A 306 13.45 -17.38 -11.85
N LEU A 307 12.64 -16.97 -10.88
CA LEU A 307 12.67 -15.66 -10.23
C LEU A 307 13.07 -15.86 -8.78
N LEU A 308 14.25 -15.41 -8.43
CA LEU A 308 14.88 -15.67 -7.15
C LEU A 308 15.07 -14.37 -6.38
N GLY A 309 14.46 -14.22 -5.20
CA GLY A 309 14.69 -13.07 -4.32
C GLY A 309 16.11 -13.05 -3.77
N ALA A 310 16.83 -11.96 -3.96
CA ALA A 310 18.23 -11.82 -3.57
C ALA A 310 18.66 -10.36 -3.33
N ASP A 311 19.64 -10.18 -2.45
CA ASP A 311 20.35 -8.92 -2.26
C ASP A 311 21.48 -8.80 -3.29
N VAL A 312 21.30 -7.98 -4.31
CA VAL A 312 22.28 -7.81 -5.37
C VAL A 312 23.25 -6.66 -5.03
N PRO A 313 24.55 -6.94 -4.85
CA PRO A 313 25.53 -5.90 -4.54
C PRO A 313 25.56 -4.79 -5.58
N PHE A 314 25.52 -3.54 -5.14
CA PHE A 314 25.56 -2.37 -6.01
C PHE A 314 27.00 -2.00 -6.35
N ALA A 315 27.52 -2.61 -7.40
CA ALA A 315 28.83 -2.28 -7.96
C ALA A 315 28.66 -1.74 -9.38
N GLY A 316 28.41 -0.43 -9.50
CA GLY A 316 28.43 0.24 -10.81
C GLY A 316 27.22 -0.01 -11.71
N CYS A 317 26.16 -0.62 -11.22
CA CYS A 317 24.88 -0.69 -11.92
C CYS A 317 24.22 0.67 -11.97
N GLN A 318 24.01 1.22 -13.15
CA GLN A 318 23.10 2.34 -13.30
C GLN A 318 21.66 1.82 -13.22
N PRO A 319 20.77 2.42 -12.40
CA PRO A 319 19.41 1.93 -12.18
C PRO A 319 18.50 1.92 -13.41
N LEU A 320 18.97 2.37 -14.56
CA LEU A 320 18.19 2.67 -15.77
C LEU A 320 18.46 1.75 -16.98
N ALA A 321 19.46 0.88 -16.90
CA ALA A 321 19.73 -0.10 -17.94
C ALA A 321 19.78 -1.47 -17.28
N GLY A 322 18.92 -2.41 -17.69
CA GLY A 322 18.88 -3.76 -17.15
C GLY A 322 20.27 -4.30 -16.85
N CYS A 323 20.60 -4.42 -15.57
CA CYS A 323 21.94 -4.76 -15.14
C CYS A 323 22.24 -6.21 -15.47
N GLY A 324 22.80 -6.47 -16.65
CA GLY A 324 23.42 -7.74 -16.94
C GLY A 324 24.60 -7.95 -15.97
N LEU A 325 24.54 -8.99 -15.15
CA LEU A 325 25.64 -9.35 -14.25
C LEU A 325 26.81 -9.94 -15.04
N HIS A 326 27.44 -9.09 -15.86
CA HIS A 326 28.67 -9.41 -16.58
C HIS A 326 29.79 -8.66 -15.89
N GLY A 327 30.68 -9.37 -15.18
CA GLY A 327 31.87 -8.72 -14.71
C GLY A 327 32.65 -9.44 -13.61
N ARG A 328 33.96 -9.43 -13.76
CA ARG A 328 34.95 -10.00 -12.83
C ARG A 328 35.30 -9.11 -11.64
N ASP A 329 34.82 -7.85 -11.61
CA ASP A 329 35.22 -6.88 -10.60
C ASP A 329 34.13 -6.66 -9.56
N LEU A 330 34.06 -7.56 -8.58
CA LEU A 330 33.30 -7.37 -7.35
C LEU A 330 34.17 -6.65 -6.32
N ARG A 331 34.30 -5.33 -6.44
CA ARG A 331 34.75 -4.51 -5.30
C ARG A 331 33.67 -4.59 -4.23
N PRO A 332 34.02 -4.57 -2.93
CA PRO A 332 33.01 -4.59 -1.87
C PRO A 332 32.05 -3.42 -2.09
N ALA A 333 30.83 -3.77 -2.47
CA ALA A 333 29.78 -2.79 -2.74
C ALA A 333 29.41 -2.06 -1.46
N LYS A 334 29.33 -0.74 -1.52
CA LYS A 334 28.88 0.10 -0.41
C LYS A 334 27.36 0.02 -0.17
N GLY A 335 26.64 -0.82 -0.92
CA GLY A 335 25.19 -1.02 -0.85
C GLY A 335 24.74 -2.22 -1.68
N TYR A 336 23.46 -2.56 -1.61
CA TYR A 336 22.82 -3.65 -2.35
C TYR A 336 21.45 -3.19 -2.87
N LEU A 337 20.90 -3.89 -3.84
CA LEU A 337 19.52 -3.78 -4.30
C LEU A 337 18.79 -5.03 -3.81
N ASP A 338 17.66 -4.87 -3.14
CA ASP A 338 16.72 -5.96 -3.01
C ASP A 338 16.06 -6.19 -4.37
N ALA A 339 16.07 -7.43 -4.85
CA ALA A 339 15.70 -7.68 -6.23
C ALA A 339 15.20 -9.12 -6.44
N LEU A 340 14.45 -9.30 -7.52
CA LEU A 340 14.31 -10.61 -8.14
C LEU A 340 15.41 -10.79 -9.18
N VAL A 341 16.19 -11.85 -9.05
CA VAL A 341 17.11 -12.31 -10.09
C VAL A 341 16.34 -13.24 -11.02
N LYS A 342 16.05 -12.76 -12.23
CA LYS A 342 15.45 -13.58 -13.29
C LYS A 342 16.53 -14.42 -13.95
N ILE A 343 16.42 -15.73 -13.87
CA ILE A 343 17.30 -16.72 -14.51
C ILE A 343 16.54 -17.33 -15.68
N GLN A 344 16.99 -17.08 -16.89
CA GLN A 344 16.40 -17.56 -18.14
C GLN A 344 17.48 -17.75 -19.20
N ASP A 345 17.43 -18.81 -19.98
CA ASP A 345 18.41 -19.10 -21.05
C ASP A 345 19.87 -19.03 -20.56
N GLY A 346 20.13 -19.45 -19.31
CA GLY A 346 21.44 -19.35 -18.66
C GLY A 346 21.86 -17.92 -18.28
N HIS A 347 21.10 -16.91 -18.65
CA HIS A 347 21.34 -15.50 -18.34
C HIS A 347 20.66 -15.10 -17.03
N GLN A 348 21.18 -14.05 -16.40
CA GLN A 348 20.67 -13.50 -15.15
C GLN A 348 20.37 -12.03 -15.36
N THR A 349 19.12 -11.62 -15.13
CA THR A 349 18.67 -10.24 -15.18
C THR A 349 18.19 -9.80 -13.81
N VAL A 350 18.57 -8.61 -13.36
CA VAL A 350 18.14 -8.07 -12.06
C VAL A 350 16.89 -7.24 -12.26
N LEU A 351 15.87 -7.54 -11.47
CA LEU A 351 14.61 -6.82 -11.37
C LEU A 351 14.55 -6.20 -9.95
N PRO A 352 15.02 -4.96 -9.75
CA PRO A 352 15.16 -4.37 -8.43
C PRO A 352 13.83 -3.93 -7.87
N ASP A 353 13.75 -3.84 -6.53
CA ASP A 353 12.71 -3.08 -5.87
C ASP A 353 12.81 -1.57 -6.23
N HIS A 354 11.69 -0.87 -6.14
CA HIS A 354 11.64 0.58 -6.37
C HIS A 354 11.74 1.34 -5.05
N ILE A 355 11.28 0.71 -3.95
CA ILE A 355 11.26 1.31 -2.63
C ILE A 355 11.72 0.33 -1.58
N PRO A 356 12.95 0.54 -1.08
CA PRO A 356 13.43 -0.18 0.09
C PRO A 356 12.62 0.21 1.34
N VAL A 357 12.48 -0.72 2.27
CA VAL A 357 11.75 -0.51 3.53
C VAL A 357 12.40 0.64 4.31
N PRO A 358 11.66 1.74 4.59
CA PRO A 358 12.19 2.85 5.36
C PRO A 358 12.67 2.40 6.74
N PHE A 359 13.76 3.01 7.23
CA PHE A 359 14.41 2.72 8.53
C PHE A 359 15.01 1.32 8.69
N SER A 360 14.70 0.40 7.80
CA SER A 360 15.27 -0.94 7.79
C SER A 360 16.34 -1.07 6.71
N MET A 361 15.95 -0.87 5.48
CA MET A 361 16.82 -0.97 4.31
C MET A 361 17.34 0.41 3.90
N TRP A 362 16.54 1.44 4.01
CA TRP A 362 16.88 2.82 3.68
C TRP A 362 17.08 3.69 4.92
N HIS A 363 18.26 4.32 4.99
CA HIS A 363 18.64 5.22 6.07
C HIS A 363 19.09 6.57 5.48
N PRO A 364 18.23 7.59 5.44
CA PRO A 364 18.57 8.89 4.84
C PRO A 364 19.75 9.60 5.51
N TRP A 365 20.03 9.26 6.77
CA TRP A 365 21.14 9.81 7.58
C TRP A 365 22.45 9.03 7.45
N ARG A 366 22.47 7.90 6.72
CA ARG A 366 23.67 7.09 6.46
C ARG A 366 23.87 6.89 4.97
N PRO A 367 24.60 7.77 4.28
CA PRO A 367 24.81 7.65 2.84
C PRO A 367 25.69 6.46 2.45
N GLN A 368 26.35 5.83 3.41
CA GLN A 368 27.21 4.65 3.19
C GLN A 368 26.43 3.38 3.59
N GLY A 369 26.25 2.47 2.65
CA GLY A 369 25.61 1.17 2.89
C GLY A 369 24.10 1.15 2.72
N SER A 370 23.46 2.25 2.33
CA SER A 370 22.05 2.30 2.04
C SER A 370 21.74 2.37 0.56
N PHE A 371 20.58 1.86 0.22
CA PHE A 371 19.98 1.97 -1.10
C PHE A 371 19.87 3.39 -1.56
N ARG A 372 20.06 3.61 -2.83
CA ARG A 372 19.41 4.73 -3.51
C ARG A 372 17.96 4.37 -3.68
N MET A 373 17.12 4.89 -2.79
CA MET A 373 15.71 4.99 -3.10
C MET A 373 15.59 5.79 -4.39
N ALA A 374 15.06 5.17 -5.42
CA ALA A 374 14.62 5.86 -6.63
C ALA A 374 13.09 6.09 -6.52
N PRO A 375 12.64 7.02 -5.64
CA PRO A 375 11.24 7.36 -5.59
C PRO A 375 10.93 7.94 -6.96
N PHE A 376 9.91 7.40 -7.63
CA PHE A 376 9.49 7.83 -8.95
C PHE A 376 10.49 7.52 -10.07
N SER A 377 10.98 6.29 -10.14
CA SER A 377 11.54 5.78 -11.39
C SER A 377 10.52 6.07 -12.49
N ARG A 378 10.93 6.83 -13.51
CA ARG A 378 10.04 7.26 -14.60
C ARG A 378 9.46 6.11 -15.43
N LYS A 379 9.86 4.89 -15.13
CA LYS A 379 9.34 3.68 -15.78
C LYS A 379 9.25 2.59 -14.71
N PRO A 380 8.05 2.19 -14.34
CA PRO A 380 7.85 0.96 -13.58
C PRO A 380 8.46 -0.17 -14.42
N GLU A 381 9.33 -0.95 -13.78
CA GLU A 381 9.99 -2.01 -14.49
C GLU A 381 9.03 -3.16 -14.69
N THR A 382 8.69 -3.43 -15.91
CA THR A 382 8.01 -4.64 -16.34
C THR A 382 9.00 -5.52 -17.07
N THR A 383 8.78 -6.81 -17.01
CA THR A 383 9.60 -7.79 -17.75
C THR A 383 8.68 -8.66 -18.60
N GLU A 384 9.25 -9.25 -19.64
CA GLU A 384 8.55 -10.26 -20.42
C GLU A 384 8.94 -11.65 -19.97
N MET A 385 7.95 -12.53 -19.83
CA MET A 385 8.09 -13.93 -19.47
C MET A 385 7.02 -14.74 -20.16
N ASP A 386 7.43 -15.81 -20.83
CA ASP A 386 6.49 -16.70 -21.54
C ASP A 386 5.50 -15.91 -22.43
N GLY A 387 6.01 -14.93 -23.19
CA GLY A 387 5.21 -14.06 -24.06
C GLY A 387 4.24 -13.12 -23.35
N LYS A 388 4.33 -13.00 -22.02
CA LYS A 388 3.43 -12.14 -21.20
C LYS A 388 4.20 -10.98 -20.59
N LYS A 389 3.57 -9.81 -20.58
CA LYS A 389 4.08 -8.65 -19.86
C LYS A 389 3.77 -8.76 -18.37
N VAL A 390 4.80 -8.84 -17.56
CA VAL A 390 4.73 -9.11 -16.12
C VAL A 390 5.14 -7.88 -15.34
N GLY A 391 4.30 -7.48 -14.38
CA GLY A 391 4.63 -6.49 -13.35
C GLY A 391 4.97 -7.19 -12.05
N TYR A 392 5.72 -6.53 -11.18
CA TYR A 392 6.04 -7.06 -9.86
C TYR A 392 5.99 -5.99 -8.79
N LEU A 393 5.63 -6.42 -7.58
CA LEU A 393 5.65 -5.62 -6.35
C LEU A 393 6.36 -6.45 -5.28
N ILE A 394 7.59 -6.05 -4.94
CA ILE A 394 8.40 -6.81 -3.99
C ILE A 394 8.04 -6.38 -2.57
N CYS A 395 7.61 -7.32 -1.74
CA CYS A 395 7.39 -7.20 -0.30
C CYS A 395 6.65 -5.91 0.10
N TYR A 396 7.36 -4.94 0.66
CA TYR A 396 6.82 -3.67 1.14
C TYR A 396 6.03 -2.90 0.08
N GLU A 397 6.42 -2.97 -1.19
CA GLU A 397 5.74 -2.29 -2.29
C GLU A 397 4.28 -2.73 -2.45
N GLN A 398 3.96 -3.96 -2.07
CA GLN A 398 2.59 -4.48 -2.09
C GLN A 398 1.66 -3.73 -1.14
N LEU A 399 2.20 -3.10 -0.10
CA LEU A 399 1.46 -2.30 0.88
C LEU A 399 1.20 -0.86 0.39
N LEU A 400 1.93 -0.37 -0.60
CA LEU A 400 1.91 1.02 -1.04
C LEU A 400 0.97 1.22 -2.24
N MET A 401 0.41 2.42 -2.34
CA MET A 401 -0.50 2.78 -3.44
C MET A 401 0.26 3.08 -4.74
N TRP A 402 1.31 3.89 -4.65
CA TRP A 402 1.92 4.47 -5.83
C TRP A 402 2.74 3.48 -6.68
N PRO A 403 3.48 2.45 -6.15
CA PRO A 403 4.16 1.50 -7.03
C PRO A 403 3.18 0.73 -7.92
N ALA A 404 2.02 0.40 -7.36
CA ALA A 404 0.99 -0.25 -8.13
C ALA A 404 0.32 0.69 -9.14
N LEU A 405 0.10 1.99 -8.78
CA LEU A 405 -0.41 2.98 -9.73
C LEU A 405 0.54 3.17 -10.92
N ASP A 406 1.85 3.09 -10.71
CA ASP A 406 2.84 3.17 -11.79
C ASP A 406 2.79 1.97 -12.75
N LEU A 407 2.30 0.81 -12.30
CA LEU A 407 2.08 -0.35 -13.16
C LEU A 407 0.85 -0.21 -14.07
N TYR A 408 -0.13 0.64 -13.70
CA TYR A 408 -1.40 0.76 -14.43
C TYR A 408 -1.22 1.08 -15.92
N PRO A 409 -0.44 2.10 -16.35
CA PRO A 409 -0.26 2.42 -17.76
C PRO A 409 0.51 1.36 -18.53
N GLN A 410 1.18 0.42 -17.84
CA GLN A 410 2.01 -0.60 -18.46
C GLN A 410 1.21 -1.76 -19.05
N ARG A 411 -0.08 -1.88 -18.70
CA ARG A 411 -0.96 -2.97 -19.18
C ARG A 411 -0.35 -4.35 -18.93
N ILE A 412 0.07 -4.60 -17.70
CA ILE A 412 0.60 -5.91 -17.30
C ILE A 412 -0.47 -6.98 -17.48
N GLN A 413 -0.04 -8.21 -17.65
CA GLN A 413 -0.91 -9.38 -17.82
C GLN A 413 -0.84 -10.33 -16.61
N ILE A 414 0.20 -10.20 -15.79
CA ILE A 414 0.40 -10.95 -14.54
C ILE A 414 1.07 -10.03 -13.55
N LEU A 415 0.68 -10.14 -12.28
CA LEU A 415 1.31 -9.48 -11.14
C LEU A 415 2.08 -10.50 -10.31
N LEU A 416 3.37 -10.27 -10.05
CA LEU A 416 4.15 -11.05 -9.10
C LEU A 416 4.19 -10.32 -7.75
N ALA A 417 4.04 -11.08 -6.67
CA ALA A 417 3.99 -10.59 -5.31
C ALA A 417 4.88 -11.44 -4.38
N PRO A 418 6.22 -11.41 -4.55
CA PRO A 418 7.15 -12.04 -3.63
C PRO A 418 7.25 -11.24 -2.33
N ALA A 419 7.42 -11.92 -1.19
CA ALA A 419 7.56 -11.25 0.10
C ALA A 419 8.38 -12.07 1.10
N ASN A 420 8.88 -11.39 2.13
CA ASN A 420 9.59 -12.00 3.24
C ASN A 420 9.00 -11.53 4.59
N ASP A 421 7.99 -12.24 5.04
CA ASP A 421 7.12 -11.85 6.17
C ASP A 421 7.50 -12.49 7.50
N TRP A 422 8.69 -13.11 7.62
CA TRP A 422 9.13 -13.81 8.84
C TRP A 422 8.97 -12.96 10.12
N TRP A 423 9.17 -11.65 10.02
CA TRP A 423 9.10 -10.70 11.13
C TRP A 423 7.68 -10.35 11.57
N ALA A 424 6.73 -10.50 10.66
CA ALA A 424 5.34 -10.14 10.84
C ALA A 424 4.40 -11.36 10.92
N ARG A 425 4.94 -12.58 10.90
CA ARG A 425 4.18 -13.84 10.84
C ARG A 425 3.03 -13.95 11.85
N GLU A 426 3.24 -13.40 13.06
CA GLU A 426 2.25 -13.45 14.14
C GLU A 426 1.40 -12.17 14.22
N THR A 427 1.26 -11.44 13.11
CA THR A 427 0.48 -10.20 13.00
C THR A 427 -0.42 -10.26 11.78
N ASP A 428 -1.30 -9.26 11.61
CA ASP A 428 -2.17 -9.14 10.44
C ASP A 428 -1.44 -8.59 9.20
N ILE A 429 -0.19 -8.17 9.31
CA ILE A 429 0.56 -7.52 8.22
C ILE A 429 0.66 -8.39 6.97
N PRO A 430 0.99 -9.70 7.03
CA PRO A 430 1.02 -10.55 5.83
C PRO A 430 -0.36 -10.67 5.16
N ALA A 431 -1.43 -10.71 5.96
CA ALA A 431 -2.79 -10.76 5.43
C ALA A 431 -3.20 -9.44 4.79
N ILE A 432 -2.83 -8.29 5.38
CA ILE A 432 -3.02 -6.94 4.82
C ILE A 432 -2.27 -6.83 3.48
N GLN A 433 -1.02 -7.25 3.43
CA GLN A 433 -0.18 -7.23 2.24
C GLN A 433 -0.80 -8.07 1.11
N ARG A 434 -1.22 -9.29 1.42
CA ARG A 434 -1.92 -10.16 0.47
C ARG A 434 -3.23 -9.56 -0.01
N ALA A 435 -4.02 -8.94 0.87
CA ALA A 435 -5.27 -8.28 0.52
C ALA A 435 -5.02 -7.08 -0.42
N SER A 436 -3.99 -6.27 -0.16
CA SER A 436 -3.58 -5.16 -1.00
C SER A 436 -3.15 -5.63 -2.40
N ALA A 437 -2.26 -6.62 -2.49
CA ALA A 437 -1.82 -7.17 -3.79
C ALA A 437 -2.99 -7.75 -4.59
N LYS A 438 -3.94 -8.45 -3.93
CA LYS A 438 -5.17 -8.93 -4.58
C LYS A 438 -6.06 -7.80 -5.07
N ALA A 439 -6.19 -6.70 -4.31
CA ALA A 439 -6.96 -5.53 -4.73
C ALA A 439 -6.41 -4.91 -6.02
N TRP A 440 -5.09 -4.80 -6.11
CA TRP A 440 -4.43 -4.32 -7.32
C TRP A 440 -4.57 -5.28 -8.49
N ALA A 441 -4.40 -6.59 -8.27
CA ALA A 441 -4.61 -7.59 -9.31
C ALA A 441 -6.05 -7.54 -9.86
N ALA A 442 -7.04 -7.38 -8.98
CA ALA A 442 -8.44 -7.20 -9.37
C ALA A 442 -8.64 -5.91 -10.19
N PHE A 443 -8.03 -4.79 -9.77
CA PHE A 443 -8.09 -3.53 -10.50
C PHE A 443 -7.49 -3.62 -11.91
N PHE A 444 -6.34 -4.29 -12.04
CA PHE A 444 -5.69 -4.53 -13.32
C PHE A 444 -6.37 -5.62 -14.15
N ARG A 445 -7.27 -6.40 -13.53
CA ARG A 445 -7.89 -7.61 -14.11
C ARG A 445 -6.86 -8.65 -14.56
N VAL A 446 -5.88 -8.90 -13.71
CA VAL A 446 -4.79 -9.87 -13.94
C VAL A 446 -4.69 -10.87 -12.80
N PRO A 447 -4.15 -12.07 -13.06
CA PRO A 447 -3.80 -12.99 -11.97
C PRO A 447 -2.63 -12.45 -11.16
N VAL A 448 -2.55 -12.86 -9.88
CA VAL A 448 -1.42 -12.58 -9.01
C VAL A 448 -0.76 -13.88 -8.55
N LEU A 449 0.57 -13.94 -8.71
CA LEU A 449 1.39 -15.05 -8.24
C LEU A 449 2.13 -14.63 -6.97
N PHE A 450 1.92 -15.34 -5.88
CA PHE A 450 2.57 -15.10 -4.58
C PHE A 450 3.70 -16.09 -4.34
N ALA A 451 4.76 -15.62 -3.67
CA ALA A 451 5.81 -16.44 -3.08
C ALA A 451 6.24 -15.76 -1.76
N VAL A 452 6.02 -16.40 -0.62
CA VAL A 452 6.18 -15.76 0.69
C VAL A 452 7.04 -16.63 1.60
N ASN A 453 8.02 -16.03 2.28
CA ASN A 453 8.75 -16.64 3.38
C ASN A 453 8.14 -16.20 4.74
N GLN A 454 7.86 -17.18 5.62
CA GLN A 454 7.29 -16.96 6.95
C GLN A 454 8.14 -17.63 8.04
#